data_64459cba707221c8d55114884a89b063
#
_entry.id   64459cba707221c8d55114884a89b063
#
_cell.length_a   1.000
_cell.length_b   1.000
_cell.length_c   1.000
_cell.angle_alpha   90.00
_cell.angle_beta   90.00
_cell.angle_gamma   90.00
#
_symmetry.space_group_name_H-M   'P 1'
#
loop_
_entity.id
_entity.type
_entity.pdbx_description
1 polymer ?
#
loop_
_entity_poly.entity_id
_entity_poly.type
_entity_poly.pdbx_seq_one_letter_code
_entity_poly.pdbx_strand_id
1 'polypeptide(L)'
;MQHHIIKSLAVLALGAMLLTGCGSSKSLEKQLAKMPQKAMLLSEVTERGLTLDTLETVYPSGMSQWSADSVPQEYMLSWQKFIYGLRNALVAEGMNWTEPYSLWGRAYFAPDGTVDHYFYTWRGKSQPSEEWKAQFREVLERFLATYRFEYPMNRRFAQCGGVSLRPAQ
;
A
#
# COMPACT_ATOMS: atom_id res chain seq x y z
N MET A 1 -27.65 66.45 28.60
CA MET A 1 -27.61 65.51 29.75
C MET A 1 -27.30 64.10 29.25
N GLN A 2 -26.34 63.55 29.89
CA GLN A 2 -25.94 62.12 29.93
C GLN A 2 -25.30 61.47 28.72
N HIS A 3 -24.05 61.29 28.96
CA HIS A 3 -23.06 60.43 28.30
C HIS A 3 -23.39 58.98 28.43
N HIS A 4 -23.13 58.18 27.38
CA HIS A 4 -22.72 56.77 27.57
C HIS A 4 -21.56 56.45 26.67
N ILE A 5 -20.44 56.30 27.32
CA ILE A 5 -19.20 55.72 26.82
C ILE A 5 -19.39 54.19 26.76
N ILE A 6 -19.27 53.64 25.59
CA ILE A 6 -19.13 52.16 25.48
C ILE A 6 -17.71 51.89 24.99
N LYS A 7 -16.95 51.31 25.86
CA LYS A 7 -15.58 50.90 25.70
C LYS A 7 -15.48 49.71 24.75
N SER A 8 -14.67 49.88 23.75
CA SER A 8 -14.14 48.82 22.88
C SER A 8 -13.34 47.82 23.71
N LEU A 9 -13.67 46.55 23.61
CA LEU A 9 -12.78 45.44 23.94
C LEU A 9 -12.49 44.70 22.66
N ALA A 10 -11.32 44.97 22.14
CA ALA A 10 -10.79 44.33 20.96
C ALA A 10 -10.35 42.91 21.25
N VAL A 11 -10.77 42.06 20.39
CA VAL A 11 -10.44 40.66 20.18
C VAL A 11 -8.95 40.52 19.91
N LEU A 12 -8.29 39.78 20.75
CA LEU A 12 -6.97 39.20 20.51
C LEU A 12 -7.10 37.68 20.64
N ALA A 13 -7.42 37.01 19.52
CA ALA A 13 -7.37 35.56 19.42
C ALA A 13 -7.17 35.17 17.95
N LEU A 14 -5.98 35.44 17.42
CA LEU A 14 -5.55 34.85 16.14
C LEU A 14 -4.05 34.57 16.23
N GLY A 15 -3.71 33.33 16.50
CA GLY A 15 -2.30 32.98 16.46
C GLY A 15 -1.93 31.64 17.07
N ALA A 16 -2.61 30.53 16.70
CA ALA A 16 -2.08 29.20 17.05
C ALA A 16 -2.71 28.12 16.17
N MET A 17 -2.47 28.15 14.87
CA MET A 17 -2.79 26.99 13.99
C MET A 17 -1.89 26.98 12.77
N LEU A 18 -0.62 26.69 12.94
CA LEU A 18 0.26 26.31 11.84
C LEU A 18 1.49 25.52 12.36
N LEU A 19 1.29 24.38 13.01
CA LEU A 19 2.38 23.41 13.29
C LEU A 19 1.85 21.98 13.36
N THR A 20 1.08 21.51 12.38
CA THR A 20 0.60 20.13 12.35
C THR A 20 1.12 19.30 11.16
N GLY A 21 2.01 19.82 10.34
CA GLY A 21 2.47 19.09 9.13
C GLY A 21 3.53 18.01 9.34
N CYS A 22 4.35 18.09 10.38
CA CYS A 22 5.47 17.16 10.58
C CYS A 22 5.18 15.95 11.50
N GLY A 23 4.07 15.98 12.24
CA GLY A 23 3.68 14.89 13.14
C GLY A 23 3.01 13.70 12.45
N SER A 24 2.38 13.94 11.32
CA SER A 24 1.54 12.97 10.62
C SER A 24 2.35 11.79 10.03
N SER A 25 3.44 12.05 9.34
CA SER A 25 4.26 11.01 8.67
C SER A 25 4.96 10.07 9.65
N LYS A 26 5.58 10.60 10.72
CA LYS A 26 6.22 9.78 11.76
C LYS A 26 5.22 8.91 12.55
N SER A 27 4.01 9.42 12.76
CA SER A 27 2.93 8.67 13.39
C SER A 27 2.50 7.49 12.51
N LEU A 28 2.38 7.72 11.20
CA LEU A 28 2.01 6.70 10.22
C LEU A 28 3.11 5.63 10.09
N GLU A 29 4.38 6.00 9.99
CA GLU A 29 5.49 5.05 9.98
C GLU A 29 5.50 4.16 11.22
N LYS A 30 5.22 4.73 12.40
CA LYS A 30 5.11 3.98 13.64
C LYS A 30 3.91 3.01 13.65
N GLN A 31 2.80 3.39 13.01
CA GLN A 31 1.65 2.49 12.84
C GLN A 31 1.97 1.34 11.88
N LEU A 32 2.62 1.64 10.76
CA LEU A 32 3.05 0.64 9.79
C LEU A 32 4.05 -0.36 10.37
N ALA A 33 5.03 0.12 11.15
CA ALA A 33 5.99 -0.75 11.83
C ALA A 33 5.36 -1.71 12.86
N LYS A 34 4.13 -1.45 13.28
CA LYS A 34 3.37 -2.31 14.21
C LYS A 34 2.38 -3.24 13.51
N MET A 35 2.35 -3.25 12.17
CA MET A 35 1.50 -4.18 11.45
C MET A 35 1.93 -5.62 11.74
N PRO A 36 0.97 -6.51 12.03
CA PRO A 36 1.29 -7.89 12.44
C PRO A 36 1.85 -8.73 11.29
N GLN A 37 1.55 -8.35 10.06
CA GLN A 37 1.91 -9.05 8.83
C GLN A 37 2.21 -8.06 7.71
N LYS A 38 3.00 -8.51 6.73
CA LYS A 38 3.25 -7.73 5.50
C LYS A 38 2.06 -7.82 4.55
N ALA A 39 1.44 -8.97 4.43
CA ALA A 39 0.30 -9.24 3.55
C ALA A 39 -1.02 -9.11 4.30
N MET A 40 -1.83 -8.12 3.96
CA MET A 40 -3.12 -7.87 4.62
C MET A 40 -4.20 -7.56 3.60
N LEU A 41 -5.45 -7.92 3.94
CA LEU A 41 -6.60 -7.42 3.19
C LEU A 41 -6.72 -5.90 3.38
N LEU A 42 -7.10 -5.21 2.32
CA LEU A 42 -7.29 -3.76 2.37
C LEU A 42 -8.37 -3.35 3.40
N SER A 43 -9.38 -4.20 3.64
CA SER A 43 -10.37 -4.02 4.69
C SER A 43 -9.73 -4.02 6.09
N GLU A 44 -8.84 -4.97 6.37
CA GLU A 44 -8.12 -5.06 7.65
C GLU A 44 -7.25 -3.83 7.92
N VAL A 45 -6.67 -3.27 6.85
CA VAL A 45 -5.88 -2.03 6.92
C VAL A 45 -6.76 -0.82 7.20
N THR A 46 -7.93 -0.76 6.55
CA THR A 46 -8.91 0.32 6.75
C THR A 46 -9.49 0.30 8.16
N GLU A 47 -9.79 -0.87 8.71
CA GLU A 47 -10.25 -1.04 10.10
C GLU A 47 -9.23 -0.53 11.13
N ARG A 48 -7.94 -0.49 10.76
CA ARG A 48 -6.87 0.09 11.56
C ARG A 48 -6.71 1.61 11.38
N GLY A 49 -7.63 2.25 10.64
CA GLY A 49 -7.63 3.69 10.39
C GLY A 49 -6.63 4.16 9.33
N LEU A 50 -6.08 3.25 8.51
CA LEU A 50 -5.20 3.58 7.41
C LEU A 50 -5.98 3.60 6.09
N THR A 51 -5.72 4.62 5.26
CA THR A 51 -6.30 4.76 3.93
C THR A 51 -5.19 4.79 2.88
N LEU A 52 -5.54 4.52 1.62
CA LEU A 52 -4.57 4.60 0.53
C LEU A 52 -3.95 6.01 0.42
N ASP A 53 -4.74 7.05 0.65
CA ASP A 53 -4.28 8.45 0.60
C ASP A 53 -3.26 8.76 1.71
N THR A 54 -3.53 8.28 2.93
CA THR A 54 -2.57 8.44 4.03
C THR A 54 -1.27 7.68 3.77
N LEU A 55 -1.36 6.48 3.20
CA LEU A 55 -0.19 5.67 2.84
C LEU A 55 0.64 6.30 1.72
N GLU A 56 0.01 7.04 0.80
CA GLU A 56 0.70 7.71 -0.30
C GLU A 56 1.63 8.84 0.17
N THR A 57 1.40 9.39 1.36
CA THR A 57 2.31 10.38 1.97
C THR A 57 3.67 9.81 2.34
N VAL A 58 3.76 8.51 2.64
CA VAL A 58 5.01 7.79 2.97
C VAL A 58 5.54 6.99 1.78
N TYR A 59 4.63 6.44 0.98
CA TYR A 59 4.92 5.62 -0.19
C TYR A 59 4.23 6.21 -1.43
N PRO A 60 4.76 7.27 -2.02
CA PRO A 60 4.20 7.81 -3.26
C PRO A 60 4.22 6.77 -4.37
N SER A 61 3.35 6.92 -5.34
CA SER A 61 3.34 6.04 -6.51
C SER A 61 4.72 5.98 -7.16
N GLY A 62 5.22 4.78 -7.41
CA GLY A 62 6.49 4.58 -8.10
C GLY A 62 6.51 5.19 -9.49
N MET A 63 5.35 5.22 -10.16
CA MET A 63 5.20 5.79 -11.51
C MET A 63 5.08 7.32 -11.51
N SER A 64 4.84 7.96 -10.38
CA SER A 64 4.58 9.43 -10.33
C SER A 64 5.76 10.32 -10.72
N GLN A 65 6.95 9.76 -10.86
CA GLN A 65 8.13 10.51 -11.29
C GLN A 65 8.30 10.57 -12.81
N TRP A 66 7.45 9.87 -13.57
CA TRP A 66 7.48 9.86 -15.02
C TRP A 66 6.12 10.27 -15.60
N SER A 67 6.12 10.78 -16.82
CA SER A 67 4.89 10.83 -17.61
C SER A 67 4.51 9.41 -18.05
N ALA A 68 3.24 9.18 -18.37
CA ALA A 68 2.74 7.85 -18.75
C ALA A 68 3.56 7.20 -19.88
N ASP A 69 4.02 8.00 -20.83
CA ASP A 69 4.78 7.55 -22.01
C ASP A 69 6.28 7.39 -21.77
N SER A 70 6.76 7.75 -20.58
CA SER A 70 8.20 7.75 -20.24
C SER A 70 8.58 6.79 -19.11
N VAL A 71 7.65 5.94 -18.68
CA VAL A 71 7.94 4.93 -17.65
C VAL A 71 8.98 3.94 -18.20
N PRO A 72 10.13 3.75 -17.52
CA PRO A 72 11.14 2.82 -17.97
C PRO A 72 10.61 1.39 -18.13
N GLN A 73 10.99 0.74 -19.21
CA GLN A 73 10.60 -0.64 -19.47
C GLN A 73 11.08 -1.58 -18.36
N GLU A 74 12.27 -1.35 -17.83
CA GLU A 74 12.86 -2.14 -16.76
C GLU A 74 12.05 -2.04 -15.46
N TYR A 75 11.44 -0.87 -15.19
CA TYR A 75 10.53 -0.71 -14.07
C TYR A 75 9.28 -1.58 -14.26
N MET A 76 8.68 -1.55 -15.44
CA MET A 76 7.51 -2.37 -15.75
C MET A 76 7.82 -3.87 -15.72
N LEU A 77 9.00 -4.26 -16.22
CA LEU A 77 9.48 -5.65 -16.15
C LEU A 77 9.68 -6.11 -14.70
N SER A 78 10.20 -5.24 -13.82
CA SER A 78 10.37 -5.55 -12.41
C SER A 78 9.00 -5.80 -11.73
N TRP A 79 7.98 -5.03 -12.10
CA TRP A 79 6.61 -5.28 -11.62
C TRP A 79 6.03 -6.60 -12.15
N GLN A 80 6.24 -6.91 -13.41
CA GLN A 80 5.82 -8.19 -13.98
C GLN A 80 6.52 -9.37 -13.28
N LYS A 81 7.82 -9.26 -13.00
CA LYS A 81 8.57 -10.28 -12.24
C LYS A 81 7.99 -10.50 -10.84
N PHE A 82 7.53 -9.43 -10.17
CA PHE A 82 6.82 -9.56 -8.90
C PHE A 82 5.57 -10.43 -9.03
N ILE A 83 4.73 -10.16 -10.03
CA ILE A 83 3.48 -10.89 -10.27
C ILE A 83 3.77 -12.36 -10.62
N TYR A 84 4.72 -12.60 -11.52
CA TYR A 84 5.12 -13.97 -11.91
C TYR A 84 5.78 -14.72 -10.76
N GLY A 85 6.61 -14.05 -9.97
CA GLY A 85 7.25 -14.62 -8.80
C GLY A 85 6.23 -15.09 -7.76
N LEU A 86 5.22 -14.27 -7.49
CA LEU A 86 4.12 -14.67 -6.61
C LEU A 86 3.39 -15.90 -7.14
N ARG A 87 3.01 -15.92 -8.42
CA ARG A 87 2.36 -17.09 -9.03
C ARG A 87 3.21 -18.35 -8.90
N ASN A 88 4.49 -18.23 -9.20
CA ASN A 88 5.43 -19.36 -9.11
C ASN A 88 5.58 -19.86 -7.67
N ALA A 89 5.58 -18.95 -6.68
CA ALA A 89 5.61 -19.32 -5.27
C ALA A 89 4.36 -20.11 -4.87
N LEU A 90 3.17 -19.70 -5.30
CA LEU A 90 1.92 -20.43 -5.06
C LEU A 90 1.97 -21.86 -5.65
N VAL A 91 2.44 -22.00 -6.87
CA VAL A 91 2.58 -23.31 -7.54
C VAL A 91 3.62 -24.19 -6.83
N ALA A 92 4.76 -23.62 -6.46
CA ALA A 92 5.83 -24.36 -5.76
C ALA A 92 5.38 -24.90 -4.38
N GLU A 93 4.45 -24.19 -3.72
CA GLU A 93 3.84 -24.65 -2.46
C GLU A 93 2.65 -25.61 -2.67
N GLY A 94 2.47 -26.10 -3.89
CA GLY A 94 1.44 -27.08 -4.22
C GLY A 94 0.02 -26.52 -4.23
N MET A 95 -0.16 -25.20 -4.24
CA MET A 95 -1.49 -24.60 -4.34
C MET A 95 -2.09 -24.87 -5.72
N ASN A 96 -3.29 -25.42 -5.73
CA ASN A 96 -4.05 -25.71 -6.95
C ASN A 96 -5.33 -24.89 -6.97
N TRP A 97 -5.74 -24.50 -8.15
CA TRP A 97 -7.02 -23.86 -8.40
C TRP A 97 -7.50 -24.18 -9.81
N THR A 98 -8.80 -24.35 -9.97
CA THR A 98 -9.43 -24.72 -11.25
C THR A 98 -10.07 -23.55 -11.96
N GLU A 99 -10.34 -22.48 -11.22
CA GLU A 99 -10.96 -21.27 -11.74
C GLU A 99 -10.03 -20.07 -11.63
N PRO A 100 -10.12 -19.09 -12.55
CA PRO A 100 -9.31 -17.89 -12.45
C PRO A 100 -9.74 -17.03 -11.26
N TYR A 101 -8.81 -16.74 -10.35
CA TYR A 101 -9.01 -15.76 -9.30
C TYR A 101 -8.37 -14.43 -9.66
N SER A 102 -8.97 -13.35 -9.23
CA SER A 102 -8.44 -12.01 -9.45
C SER A 102 -8.36 -11.25 -8.14
N LEU A 103 -7.28 -10.53 -7.99
CA LEU A 103 -7.11 -9.57 -6.90
C LEU A 103 -6.53 -8.27 -7.43
N TRP A 104 -6.81 -7.19 -6.74
CA TRP A 104 -6.07 -5.95 -6.86
C TRP A 104 -5.13 -5.85 -5.66
N GLY A 105 -3.88 -5.51 -5.89
CA GLY A 105 -2.90 -5.38 -4.84
C GLY A 105 -2.06 -4.12 -5.00
N ARG A 106 -1.55 -3.63 -3.87
CA ARG A 106 -0.59 -2.54 -3.81
C ARG A 106 0.57 -2.97 -2.92
N ALA A 107 1.74 -3.06 -3.52
CA ALA A 107 2.99 -3.34 -2.84
C ALA A 107 3.67 -2.03 -2.44
N TYR A 108 4.24 -2.01 -1.25
CA TYR A 108 4.96 -0.89 -0.65
C TYR A 108 6.42 -1.32 -0.46
N PHE A 109 7.32 -0.56 -1.04
CA PHE A 109 8.73 -0.92 -1.13
C PHE A 109 9.61 0.09 -0.38
N ALA A 110 10.61 -0.43 0.32
CA ALA A 110 11.74 0.34 0.81
C ALA A 110 12.66 0.76 -0.37
N PRO A 111 13.56 1.74 -0.17
CA PRO A 111 14.48 2.21 -1.22
C PRO A 111 15.38 1.11 -1.79
N ASP A 112 15.67 0.07 -1.02
CA ASP A 112 16.50 -1.09 -1.43
C ASP A 112 15.72 -2.17 -2.19
N GLY A 113 14.43 -1.91 -2.49
CA GLY A 113 13.53 -2.84 -3.17
C GLY A 113 12.89 -3.90 -2.27
N THR A 114 13.21 -3.93 -0.98
CA THR A 114 12.54 -4.82 0.00
C THR A 114 11.06 -4.48 0.07
N VAL A 115 10.20 -5.49 0.17
CA VAL A 115 8.76 -5.27 0.38
C VAL A 115 8.51 -5.01 1.86
N ASP A 116 8.00 -3.80 2.17
CA ASP A 116 7.54 -3.45 3.51
C ASP A 116 6.15 -4.03 3.78
N HIS A 117 5.22 -3.81 2.85
CA HIS A 117 3.83 -4.28 2.94
C HIS A 117 3.24 -4.62 1.57
N TYR A 118 2.20 -5.45 1.58
CA TYR A 118 1.37 -5.74 0.42
C TYR A 118 -0.09 -5.79 0.86
N PHE A 119 -0.89 -4.81 0.43
CA PHE A 119 -2.31 -4.75 0.74
C PHE A 119 -3.12 -5.10 -0.48
N TYR A 120 -4.13 -5.97 -0.31
CA TYR A 120 -4.87 -6.50 -1.44
C TYR A 120 -6.36 -6.65 -1.15
N THR A 121 -7.13 -6.77 -2.20
CA THR A 121 -8.56 -7.10 -2.14
C THR A 121 -8.90 -8.07 -3.26
N TRP A 122 -9.68 -9.08 -2.94
CA TRP A 122 -10.18 -10.02 -3.93
C TRP A 122 -11.20 -9.33 -4.84
N ARG A 123 -11.17 -9.67 -6.13
CA ARG A 123 -12.05 -9.12 -7.16
C ARG A 123 -12.66 -10.24 -8.00
N GLY A 124 -13.74 -9.89 -8.72
CA GLY A 124 -14.44 -10.81 -9.60
C GLY A 124 -15.55 -11.59 -8.90
N LYS A 125 -16.27 -12.39 -9.71
CA LYS A 125 -17.42 -13.19 -9.23
C LYS A 125 -16.97 -14.47 -8.54
N SER A 126 -15.88 -15.07 -9.03
CA SER A 126 -15.29 -16.27 -8.44
C SER A 126 -14.39 -15.87 -7.28
N GLN A 127 -14.70 -16.37 -6.10
CA GLN A 127 -13.94 -16.11 -4.89
C GLN A 127 -13.32 -17.42 -4.40
N PRO A 128 -12.04 -17.42 -4.00
CA PRO A 128 -11.45 -18.61 -3.36
C PRO A 128 -12.16 -18.96 -2.05
N SER A 129 -12.09 -20.24 -1.64
CA SER A 129 -12.53 -20.65 -0.31
C SER A 129 -11.70 -19.95 0.78
N GLU A 130 -12.21 -19.88 2.00
CA GLU A 130 -11.48 -19.27 3.11
C GLU A 130 -10.20 -20.04 3.46
N GLU A 131 -10.21 -21.37 3.32
CA GLU A 131 -9.02 -22.20 3.47
C GLU A 131 -7.95 -21.83 2.43
N TRP A 132 -8.35 -21.72 1.15
CA TRP A 132 -7.44 -21.32 0.08
C TRP A 132 -6.89 -19.91 0.30
N LYS A 133 -7.71 -18.97 0.76
CA LYS A 133 -7.28 -17.59 1.10
C LYS A 133 -6.28 -17.57 2.26
N ALA A 134 -6.47 -18.42 3.26
CA ALA A 134 -5.54 -18.54 4.36
C ALA A 134 -4.18 -19.06 3.89
N GLN A 135 -4.16 -20.14 3.11
CA GLN A 135 -2.94 -20.69 2.50
C GLN A 135 -2.26 -19.69 1.57
N PHE A 136 -3.02 -18.98 0.74
CA PHE A 136 -2.51 -17.89 -0.11
C PHE A 136 -1.77 -16.84 0.71
N ARG A 137 -2.35 -16.38 1.83
CA ARG A 137 -1.72 -15.38 2.71
C ARG A 137 -0.39 -15.88 3.26
N GLU A 138 -0.30 -17.13 3.70
CA GLU A 138 0.94 -17.71 4.21
C GLU A 138 2.04 -17.78 3.14
N VAL A 139 1.69 -18.21 1.91
CA VAL A 139 2.64 -18.24 0.80
C VAL A 139 3.07 -16.85 0.42
N LEU A 140 2.13 -15.91 0.36
CA LEU A 140 2.39 -14.51 0.07
C LEU A 140 3.36 -13.90 1.11
N GLU A 141 3.16 -14.13 2.40
CA GLU A 141 4.08 -13.66 3.45
C GLU A 141 5.51 -14.17 3.24
N ARG A 142 5.67 -15.47 2.97
CA ARG A 142 7.00 -16.07 2.70
C ARG A 142 7.63 -15.48 1.44
N PHE A 143 6.87 -15.29 0.38
CA PHE A 143 7.33 -14.65 -0.85
C PHE A 143 7.79 -13.21 -0.59
N LEU A 144 6.99 -12.40 0.09
CA LEU A 144 7.30 -11.00 0.39
C LEU A 144 8.53 -10.83 1.29
N ALA A 145 8.81 -11.82 2.14
CA ALA A 145 9.98 -11.78 3.04
C ALA A 145 11.32 -11.85 2.27
N THR A 146 11.32 -12.48 1.11
CA THR A 146 12.54 -12.72 0.30
C THR A 146 12.59 -11.93 -1.00
N TYR A 147 11.45 -11.45 -1.49
CA TYR A 147 11.39 -10.72 -2.74
C TYR A 147 12.05 -9.34 -2.65
N ARG A 148 12.73 -8.95 -3.73
CA ARG A 148 13.25 -7.59 -3.93
C ARG A 148 12.86 -7.08 -5.31
N PHE A 149 12.36 -5.86 -5.33
CA PHE A 149 12.08 -5.15 -6.59
C PHE A 149 13.39 -4.76 -7.25
N GLU A 150 13.60 -5.19 -8.48
CA GLU A 150 14.92 -5.11 -9.12
C GLU A 150 15.26 -3.72 -9.65
N TYR A 151 14.25 -2.90 -10.00
CA TYR A 151 14.50 -1.55 -10.48
C TYR A 151 14.88 -0.62 -9.31
N PRO A 152 16.04 0.05 -9.37
CA PRO A 152 16.51 0.88 -8.27
C PRO A 152 15.65 2.13 -8.11
N MET A 153 15.18 2.37 -6.89
CA MET A 153 14.46 3.57 -6.50
C MET A 153 15.18 4.22 -5.32
N ASN A 154 15.41 5.54 -5.38
CA ASN A 154 16.12 6.26 -4.32
C ASN A 154 15.20 6.67 -3.14
N ARG A 155 13.99 6.14 -3.09
CA ARG A 155 12.96 6.47 -2.10
C ARG A 155 12.02 5.30 -1.89
N ARG A 156 11.26 5.35 -0.82
CA ARG A 156 10.08 4.50 -0.65
C ARG A 156 9.08 4.78 -1.75
N PHE A 157 8.41 3.74 -2.23
CA PHE A 157 7.40 3.85 -3.27
C PHE A 157 6.35 2.75 -3.16
N ALA A 158 5.22 2.97 -3.81
CA ALA A 158 4.19 1.96 -3.97
C ALA A 158 3.95 1.66 -5.44
N GLN A 159 3.68 0.40 -5.75
CA GLN A 159 3.21 -0.05 -7.05
C GLN A 159 1.94 -0.86 -6.88
N CYS A 160 0.91 -0.54 -7.67
CA CYS A 160 -0.36 -1.25 -7.63
C CYS A 160 -0.67 -1.88 -8.98
N GLY A 161 -1.52 -2.90 -8.95
CA GLY A 161 -2.02 -3.53 -10.17
C GLY A 161 -2.97 -4.66 -9.90
N GLY A 162 -3.68 -5.07 -10.96
CA GLY A 162 -4.48 -6.29 -10.96
C GLY A 162 -3.57 -7.51 -11.12
N VAL A 163 -3.82 -8.53 -10.31
CA VAL A 163 -3.17 -9.84 -10.43
C VAL A 163 -4.24 -10.87 -10.81
N SER A 164 -4.02 -11.57 -11.92
CA SER A 164 -4.87 -12.67 -12.36
C SER A 164 -4.15 -13.99 -12.14
N LEU A 165 -4.68 -14.80 -11.23
CA LEU A 165 -4.22 -16.15 -10.95
C LEU A 165 -5.00 -17.10 -11.85
N ARG A 166 -4.42 -17.45 -13.01
CA ARG A 166 -5.00 -18.44 -13.93
C ARG A 166 -4.52 -19.84 -13.53
N PRO A 167 -5.39 -20.88 -13.64
CA PRO A 167 -4.97 -22.25 -13.46
C PRO A 167 -3.71 -22.57 -14.25
N ALA A 168 -2.86 -23.46 -13.74
CA ALA A 168 -1.77 -24.03 -14.53
C ALA A 168 -2.39 -24.87 -15.66
N GLN A 169 -1.99 -24.62 -16.88
CA GLN A 169 -2.35 -25.44 -18.04
C GLN A 169 -1.50 -26.71 -18.03
#